data_620fc0c7d97a895e13796ee0eeed3837
#
_entry.id   620fc0c7d97a895e13796ee0eeed3837
#
_cell.length_a   1.000
_cell.length_b   1.000
_cell.length_c   1.000
_cell.angle_alpha   90.00
_cell.angle_beta   90.00
_cell.angle_gamma   90.00
#
_symmetry.space_group_name_H-M   'P 1'
#
loop_
_entity.id
_entity.type
_entity.pdbx_description
1 polymer ?
#
loop_
_entity_poly.entity_id
_entity_poly.type
_entity_poly.pdbx_seq_one_letter_code
_entity_poly.pdbx_strand_id
1 'polypeptide(L)'
;MNEPHERARLRRKPQRGSHDTAVLHEIIDAGLICHLGLTDHDGHPLVVPTIHARVDDTVYVHGSAASRTLRRLATGLDVCCTITHLDGIVVARSGFNSSMNYRSVMLFGPARLVDDTDEATMALDAIVDHILPGRSGELRRPTPKEVAGTTVIAIPIDVASAKVRTGGPLDDADDLESQAWAGVVPIRLVAGAPVPSDDLAPGIAVPPSVVALAARLDNG
;
A
#
# COMPACT_ATOMS: atom_id res chain seq x y z
N MET A 1 25.94 -8.88 5.54
CA MET A 1 24.54 -8.86 5.07
C MET A 1 23.93 -10.19 5.46
N ASN A 2 22.88 -10.19 6.28
CA ASN A 2 22.17 -11.43 6.61
C ASN A 2 21.42 -11.92 5.36
N GLU A 3 21.36 -13.23 5.15
CA GLU A 3 20.54 -13.80 4.07
C GLU A 3 19.06 -13.42 4.30
N PRO A 4 18.32 -13.04 3.23
CA PRO A 4 16.90 -12.71 3.37
C PRO A 4 16.13 -13.92 3.87
N HIS A 5 15.14 -13.66 4.73
CA HIS A 5 14.25 -14.70 5.23
C HIS A 5 13.61 -15.49 4.06
N GLU A 6 13.48 -16.81 4.20
CA GLU A 6 13.04 -17.70 3.11
C GLU A 6 11.72 -17.26 2.47
N ARG A 7 10.76 -16.73 3.25
CA ARG A 7 9.47 -16.21 2.76
C ARG A 7 9.59 -14.96 1.89
N ALA A 8 10.59 -14.12 2.16
CA ALA A 8 10.86 -12.89 1.40
C ALA A 8 11.83 -13.12 0.23
N ARG A 9 12.33 -14.36 0.03
CA ARG A 9 13.30 -14.68 -1.00
C ARG A 9 12.69 -14.68 -2.39
N LEU A 10 13.21 -13.81 -3.27
CA LEU A 10 12.78 -13.71 -4.66
C LEU A 10 13.49 -14.74 -5.54
N ARG A 11 12.77 -15.79 -5.97
CA ARG A 11 13.32 -16.89 -6.76
C ARG A 11 13.29 -16.62 -8.27
N ARG A 12 12.23 -15.95 -8.76
CA ARG A 12 12.07 -15.64 -10.19
C ARG A 12 12.45 -14.20 -10.47
N LYS A 13 13.42 -13.98 -11.39
CA LYS A 13 13.97 -12.67 -11.74
C LYS A 13 14.48 -11.90 -10.51
N PRO A 14 15.42 -12.48 -9.74
CA PRO A 14 15.91 -11.89 -8.49
C PRO A 14 16.55 -10.51 -8.70
N GLN A 15 17.05 -10.22 -9.91
CA GLN A 15 17.61 -8.90 -10.27
C GLN A 15 16.59 -7.75 -10.22
N ARG A 16 15.29 -8.05 -10.12
CA ARG A 16 14.22 -7.06 -9.93
C ARG A 16 13.86 -6.87 -8.45
N GLY A 17 14.49 -7.65 -7.58
CA GLY A 17 14.21 -7.65 -6.15
C GLY A 17 15.10 -6.70 -5.36
N SER A 18 14.57 -6.19 -4.25
CA SER A 18 15.29 -5.44 -3.25
C SER A 18 14.82 -5.81 -1.85
N HIS A 19 15.75 -5.79 -0.89
CA HIS A 19 15.50 -5.85 0.55
C HIS A 19 15.98 -4.58 1.24
N ASP A 20 16.31 -3.55 0.44
CA ASP A 20 16.71 -2.24 0.95
C ASP A 20 15.52 -1.57 1.63
N THR A 21 15.67 -1.19 2.89
CA THR A 21 14.64 -0.58 3.72
C THR A 21 14.09 0.70 3.09
N ALA A 22 14.94 1.53 2.49
CA ALA A 22 14.49 2.77 1.86
C ALA A 22 13.57 2.48 0.66
N VAL A 23 13.89 1.46 -0.16
CA VAL A 23 13.05 1.03 -1.28
C VAL A 23 11.72 0.44 -0.80
N LEU A 24 11.75 -0.35 0.30
CA LEU A 24 10.52 -0.89 0.90
C LEU A 24 9.63 0.25 1.38
N HIS A 25 10.19 1.19 2.16
CA HIS A 25 9.47 2.34 2.70
C HIS A 25 8.87 3.22 1.60
N GLU A 26 9.65 3.56 0.56
CA GLU A 26 9.18 4.36 -0.58
C GLU A 26 7.93 3.74 -1.22
N ILE A 27 7.95 2.44 -1.49
CA ILE A 27 6.82 1.75 -2.13
C ILE A 27 5.61 1.68 -1.20
N ILE A 28 5.82 1.43 0.09
CA ILE A 28 4.75 1.38 1.09
C ILE A 28 4.11 2.77 1.24
N ASP A 29 4.92 3.82 1.36
CA ASP A 29 4.45 5.18 1.58
C ASP A 29 3.76 5.80 0.37
N ALA A 30 4.11 5.36 -0.84
CA ALA A 30 3.43 5.79 -2.06
C ALA A 30 2.05 5.14 -2.22
N GLY A 31 1.79 3.98 -1.60
CA GLY A 31 0.54 3.22 -1.73
C GLY A 31 -0.58 3.77 -0.88
N LEU A 32 -1.80 3.83 -1.42
CA LEU A 32 -3.00 4.21 -0.66
C LEU A 32 -3.71 2.99 -0.06
N ILE A 33 -3.54 1.83 -0.68
CA ILE A 33 -4.23 0.58 -0.31
C ILE A 33 -3.21 -0.54 -0.21
N CYS A 34 -3.32 -1.33 0.85
CA CYS A 34 -2.68 -2.63 0.94
C CYS A 34 -3.71 -3.76 0.84
N HIS A 35 -3.24 -4.96 0.53
CA HIS A 35 -4.02 -6.18 0.52
C HIS A 35 -3.50 -7.11 1.61
N LEU A 36 -4.34 -7.42 2.59
CA LEU A 36 -4.02 -8.33 3.68
C LEU A 36 -4.47 -9.74 3.33
N GLY A 37 -3.52 -10.63 3.12
CA GLY A 37 -3.74 -12.06 2.97
C GLY A 37 -3.63 -12.75 4.32
N LEU A 38 -4.67 -13.50 4.69
CA LEU A 38 -4.75 -14.24 5.95
C LEU A 38 -5.55 -15.53 5.75
N THR A 39 -5.52 -16.40 6.73
CA THR A 39 -6.38 -17.60 6.77
C THR A 39 -7.57 -17.30 7.68
N ASP A 40 -8.79 -17.55 7.19
CA ASP A 40 -9.98 -17.40 8.02
C ASP A 40 -10.09 -18.53 9.08
N HIS A 41 -11.16 -18.49 9.87
CA HIS A 41 -11.32 -19.40 10.98
C HIS A 41 -11.56 -20.86 10.52
N ASP A 42 -12.02 -21.08 9.31
CA ASP A 42 -12.25 -22.40 8.70
C ASP A 42 -11.02 -22.90 7.91
N GLY A 43 -9.92 -22.14 7.93
CA GLY A 43 -8.69 -22.48 7.23
C GLY A 43 -8.67 -22.02 5.76
N HIS A 44 -9.67 -21.27 5.30
CA HIS A 44 -9.70 -20.79 3.92
C HIS A 44 -8.87 -19.51 3.75
N PRO A 45 -8.21 -19.32 2.59
CA PRO A 45 -7.52 -18.09 2.29
C PRO A 45 -8.50 -16.94 2.10
N LEU A 46 -8.18 -15.80 2.71
CA LEU A 46 -8.94 -14.54 2.60
C LEU A 46 -7.98 -13.42 2.26
N VAL A 47 -8.35 -12.54 1.32
CA VAL A 47 -7.62 -11.32 1.00
C VAL A 47 -8.54 -10.13 1.16
N VAL A 48 -8.12 -9.14 1.95
CA VAL A 48 -8.92 -7.94 2.25
C VAL A 48 -8.14 -6.69 1.85
N PRO A 49 -8.66 -5.85 0.95
CA PRO A 49 -8.09 -4.53 0.71
C PRO A 49 -8.41 -3.60 1.87
N THR A 50 -7.44 -2.79 2.29
CA THR A 50 -7.63 -1.78 3.34
C THR A 50 -6.64 -0.63 3.17
N ILE A 51 -6.95 0.51 3.75
CA ILE A 51 -5.99 1.61 3.89
C ILE A 51 -4.97 1.25 4.97
N HIS A 52 -3.77 1.81 4.86
CA HIS A 52 -2.68 1.58 5.79
C HIS A 52 -1.88 2.87 6.01
N ALA A 53 -1.01 2.85 7.00
CA ALA A 53 0.10 3.79 7.13
C ALA A 53 1.33 3.07 7.64
N ARG A 54 2.50 3.59 7.34
CA ARG A 54 3.76 3.16 7.92
C ARG A 54 4.24 4.20 8.94
N VAL A 55 4.66 3.72 10.09
CA VAL A 55 5.45 4.51 11.04
C VAL A 55 6.68 3.67 11.38
N ASP A 56 7.85 4.22 11.18
CA ASP A 56 9.12 3.51 11.29
C ASP A 56 9.11 2.18 10.49
N ASP A 57 9.40 1.06 11.11
CA ASP A 57 9.40 -0.28 10.51
C ASP A 57 8.09 -1.06 10.78
N THR A 58 6.98 -0.36 10.88
CA THR A 58 5.67 -0.98 11.17
C THR A 58 4.59 -0.42 10.24
N VAL A 59 3.81 -1.33 9.63
CA VAL A 59 2.59 -1.01 8.90
C VAL A 59 1.40 -1.14 9.84
N TYR A 60 0.58 -0.10 9.90
CA TYR A 60 -0.66 -0.05 10.67
C TYR A 60 -1.87 -0.12 9.77
N VAL A 61 -2.86 -0.89 10.19
CA VAL A 61 -4.19 -0.94 9.58
C VAL A 61 -5.25 -0.82 10.68
N HIS A 62 -6.44 -0.35 10.34
CA HIS A 62 -7.50 -0.16 11.33
C HIS A 62 -8.87 -0.52 10.77
N GLY A 63 -9.85 -0.56 11.67
CA GLY A 63 -11.26 -0.70 11.33
C GLY A 63 -12.13 -0.91 12.56
N SER A 64 -13.40 -1.20 12.33
CA SER A 64 -14.35 -1.40 13.42
C SER A 64 -13.94 -2.54 14.35
N ALA A 65 -14.04 -2.35 15.66
CA ALA A 65 -13.87 -3.40 16.67
C ALA A 65 -14.85 -4.58 16.50
N ALA A 66 -15.96 -4.38 15.78
CA ALA A 66 -16.91 -5.43 15.42
C ALA A 66 -16.45 -6.27 14.21
N SER A 67 -15.41 -5.85 13.48
CA SER A 67 -14.91 -6.57 12.31
C SER A 67 -14.41 -7.96 12.67
N ARG A 68 -14.93 -8.99 11.99
CA ARG A 68 -14.47 -10.39 12.16
C ARG A 68 -13.01 -10.54 11.74
N THR A 69 -12.60 -9.88 10.67
CA THR A 69 -11.22 -9.89 10.17
C THR A 69 -10.26 -9.30 11.18
N LEU A 70 -10.55 -8.09 11.71
CA LEU A 70 -9.66 -7.45 12.69
C LEU A 70 -9.58 -8.21 14.00
N ARG A 71 -10.70 -8.78 14.49
CA ARG A 71 -10.68 -9.67 15.65
C ARG A 71 -9.80 -10.91 15.43
N ARG A 72 -9.79 -11.42 14.21
CA ARG A 72 -8.91 -12.53 13.83
C ARG A 72 -7.45 -12.10 13.81
N LEU A 73 -7.13 -10.95 13.22
CA LEU A 73 -5.78 -10.39 13.21
C LEU A 73 -5.26 -10.12 14.62
N ALA A 74 -6.13 -9.63 15.51
CA ALA A 74 -5.81 -9.35 16.91
C ALA A 74 -5.37 -10.58 17.72
N THR A 75 -5.54 -11.81 17.19
CA THR A 75 -5.04 -13.03 17.85
C THR A 75 -3.57 -13.34 17.61
N GLY A 76 -2.83 -12.47 16.92
CA GLY A 76 -1.43 -12.68 16.56
C GLY A 76 -1.26 -13.53 15.29
N LEU A 77 -2.27 -13.56 14.42
CA LEU A 77 -2.24 -14.34 13.19
C LEU A 77 -1.11 -13.86 12.27
N ASP A 78 -0.39 -14.82 11.70
CA ASP A 78 0.62 -14.55 10.67
C ASP A 78 -0.07 -14.15 9.34
N VAL A 79 0.37 -13.06 8.75
CA VAL A 79 -0.25 -12.45 7.57
C VAL A 79 0.74 -12.20 6.45
N CYS A 80 0.22 -12.00 5.24
CA CYS A 80 0.94 -11.41 4.12
C CYS A 80 0.27 -10.08 3.78
N CYS A 81 1.01 -8.97 3.83
CA CYS A 81 0.53 -7.68 3.36
C CYS A 81 1.23 -7.34 2.05
N THR A 82 0.47 -6.91 1.05
CA THR A 82 0.99 -6.56 -0.27
C THR A 82 0.55 -5.16 -0.67
N ILE A 83 1.49 -4.35 -1.13
CA ILE A 83 1.25 -3.05 -1.77
C ILE A 83 1.77 -3.13 -3.20
N THR A 84 1.01 -2.64 -4.18
CA THR A 84 1.40 -2.71 -5.59
C THR A 84 1.02 -1.43 -6.33
N HIS A 85 1.97 -0.91 -7.10
CA HIS A 85 1.78 0.19 -8.06
C HIS A 85 1.92 -0.35 -9.47
N LEU A 86 0.99 0.02 -10.34
CA LEU A 86 1.09 -0.20 -11.77
C LEU A 86 1.59 1.09 -12.42
N ASP A 87 2.83 1.09 -12.90
CA ASP A 87 3.49 2.27 -13.45
C ASP A 87 3.43 2.33 -14.99
N GLY A 88 3.07 1.23 -15.66
CA GLY A 88 2.88 1.23 -17.11
C GLY A 88 2.62 -0.16 -17.71
N ILE A 89 2.04 -0.14 -18.91
CA ILE A 89 1.86 -1.33 -19.73
C ILE A 89 3.00 -1.39 -20.74
N VAL A 90 3.71 -2.49 -20.75
CA VAL A 90 4.83 -2.73 -21.68
C VAL A 90 4.30 -3.57 -22.85
N VAL A 91 4.21 -2.94 -23.99
CA VAL A 91 3.76 -3.56 -25.24
C VAL A 91 4.98 -3.98 -26.03
N ALA A 92 5.13 -5.28 -26.22
CA ALA A 92 6.18 -5.87 -27.04
C ALA A 92 5.66 -6.19 -28.46
N ARG A 93 6.56 -6.58 -29.35
CA ARG A 93 6.20 -7.04 -30.69
C ARG A 93 5.54 -8.42 -30.68
N SER A 94 5.69 -9.16 -29.58
CA SER A 94 4.96 -10.41 -29.34
C SER A 94 4.13 -10.34 -28.06
N GLY A 95 3.03 -11.10 -28.01
CA GLY A 95 2.20 -11.20 -26.81
C GLY A 95 2.96 -11.81 -25.63
N PHE A 96 3.90 -12.71 -25.92
CA PHE A 96 4.72 -13.40 -24.92
C PHE A 96 5.68 -12.46 -24.18
N ASN A 97 6.23 -11.45 -24.86
CA ASN A 97 7.18 -10.49 -24.32
C ASN A 97 6.50 -9.23 -23.75
N SER A 98 5.19 -9.07 -23.96
CA SER A 98 4.40 -8.00 -23.33
C SER A 98 4.35 -8.18 -21.82
N SER A 99 4.34 -7.06 -21.06
CA SER A 99 4.50 -7.06 -19.61
C SER A 99 3.94 -5.77 -18.98
N MET A 100 4.28 -5.55 -17.72
CA MET A 100 3.93 -4.33 -16.98
C MET A 100 5.16 -3.77 -16.26
N ASN A 101 5.28 -2.44 -16.17
CA ASN A 101 6.14 -1.76 -15.21
C ASN A 101 5.38 -1.61 -13.90
N TYR A 102 6.03 -1.93 -12.80
CA TYR A 102 5.40 -1.96 -11.48
C TYR A 102 6.42 -1.84 -10.37
N ARG A 103 5.95 -1.38 -9.22
CA ARG A 103 6.64 -1.46 -7.94
C ARG A 103 5.73 -2.22 -6.96
N SER A 104 6.26 -3.19 -6.25
CA SER A 104 5.46 -3.93 -5.26
C SER A 104 6.30 -4.31 -4.04
N VAL A 105 5.65 -4.36 -2.89
CA VAL A 105 6.20 -4.90 -1.65
C VAL A 105 5.30 -6.03 -1.17
N MET A 106 5.93 -7.10 -0.72
CA MET A 106 5.29 -8.15 0.09
C MET A 106 5.99 -8.17 1.44
N LEU A 107 5.23 -8.07 2.52
CA LEU A 107 5.73 -8.24 3.87
C LEU A 107 4.94 -9.36 4.59
N PHE A 108 5.64 -10.06 5.48
CA PHE A 108 5.10 -11.20 6.20
C PHE A 108 5.41 -11.04 7.69
N GLY A 109 4.47 -11.35 8.54
CA GLY A 109 4.69 -11.32 9.98
C GLY A 109 3.42 -11.50 10.78
N PRO A 110 3.55 -11.62 12.10
CA PRO A 110 2.41 -11.69 12.99
C PRO A 110 1.71 -10.33 13.05
N ALA A 111 0.39 -10.36 12.90
CA ALA A 111 -0.44 -9.19 13.16
C ALA A 111 -0.56 -8.99 14.68
N ARG A 112 -0.16 -7.84 15.20
CA ARG A 112 -0.24 -7.49 16.62
C ARG A 112 -1.40 -6.53 16.87
N LEU A 113 -2.26 -6.83 17.85
CA LEU A 113 -3.20 -5.85 18.37
C LEU A 113 -2.44 -4.69 19.02
N VAL A 114 -2.80 -3.48 18.70
CA VAL A 114 -2.34 -2.28 19.41
C VAL A 114 -3.31 -2.03 20.56
N ASP A 115 -2.86 -2.31 21.78
CA ASP A 115 -3.60 -2.15 23.04
C ASP A 115 -3.19 -0.91 23.83
N ASP A 116 -2.04 -0.31 23.52
CA ASP A 116 -1.61 0.96 24.04
C ASP A 116 -2.38 2.12 23.38
N THR A 117 -2.97 3.01 24.19
CA THR A 117 -3.82 4.10 23.71
C THR A 117 -3.03 5.17 22.95
N ASP A 118 -1.79 5.43 23.35
CA ASP A 118 -0.95 6.46 22.73
C ASP A 118 -0.45 5.93 21.36
N GLU A 119 -0.03 4.66 21.28
CA GLU A 119 0.30 4.00 20.01
C GLU A 119 -0.92 3.96 19.08
N ALA A 120 -2.10 3.60 19.59
CA ALA A 120 -3.32 3.56 18.79
C ALA A 120 -3.67 4.93 18.22
N THR A 121 -3.56 5.97 19.03
CA THR A 121 -3.85 7.36 18.61
C THR A 121 -2.85 7.81 17.55
N MET A 122 -1.55 7.57 17.77
CA MET A 122 -0.49 7.86 16.81
C MET A 122 -0.73 7.14 15.47
N ALA A 123 -1.08 5.85 15.52
CA ALA A 123 -1.34 5.07 14.31
C ALA A 123 -2.57 5.57 13.55
N LEU A 124 -3.64 5.97 14.25
CA LEU A 124 -4.84 6.54 13.62
C LEU A 124 -4.56 7.90 12.97
N ASP A 125 -3.82 8.78 13.64
CA ASP A 125 -3.37 10.05 13.07
C ASP A 125 -2.49 9.80 11.82
N ALA A 126 -1.55 8.85 11.90
CA ALA A 126 -0.70 8.47 10.78
C ALA A 126 -1.50 7.93 9.58
N ILE A 127 -2.54 7.13 9.81
CA ILE A 127 -3.41 6.61 8.73
C ILE A 127 -4.19 7.77 8.07
N VAL A 128 -4.69 8.72 8.85
CA VAL A 128 -5.37 9.91 8.31
C VAL A 128 -4.41 10.74 7.47
N ASP A 129 -3.19 10.99 7.96
CA ASP A 129 -2.18 11.82 7.28
C ASP A 129 -1.55 11.08 6.08
N HIS A 130 -1.52 9.75 6.10
CA HIS A 130 -1.06 8.97 4.95
C HIS A 130 -1.99 9.14 3.74
N ILE A 131 -3.31 9.18 3.96
CA ILE A 131 -4.29 9.42 2.90
C ILE A 131 -4.33 10.90 2.50
N LEU A 132 -4.39 11.80 3.50
CA LEU A 132 -4.52 13.24 3.33
C LEU A 132 -3.43 13.94 4.15
N PRO A 133 -2.28 14.29 3.55
CA PRO A 133 -1.14 14.84 4.28
C PRO A 133 -1.50 16.07 5.14
N GLY A 134 -1.27 15.97 6.46
CA GLY A 134 -1.56 17.02 7.44
C GLY A 134 -3.01 17.10 7.91
N ARG A 135 -3.88 16.19 7.47
CA ARG A 135 -5.32 16.23 7.80
C ARG A 135 -5.61 16.03 9.28
N SER A 136 -4.84 15.21 9.99
CA SER A 136 -5.03 14.97 11.42
C SER A 136 -4.97 16.28 12.23
N GLY A 137 -4.10 17.20 11.82
CA GLY A 137 -3.96 18.53 12.44
C GLY A 137 -5.11 19.50 12.13
N GLU A 138 -5.89 19.25 11.09
CA GLU A 138 -7.04 20.07 10.69
C GLU A 138 -8.36 19.62 11.36
N LEU A 139 -8.35 18.47 12.01
CA LEU A 139 -9.54 17.84 12.59
C LEU A 139 -9.53 17.95 14.12
N ARG A 140 -10.72 17.84 14.74
CA ARG A 140 -10.80 17.58 16.17
C ARG A 140 -10.15 16.25 16.54
N ARG A 141 -9.61 16.13 17.72
CA ARG A 141 -9.13 14.86 18.26
C ARG A 141 -10.25 13.82 18.34
N PRO A 142 -9.95 12.54 18.11
CA PRO A 142 -10.93 11.48 18.32
C PRO A 142 -11.35 11.41 19.79
N THR A 143 -12.63 11.13 20.03
CA THR A 143 -13.15 10.90 21.37
C THR A 143 -12.70 9.53 21.91
N PRO A 144 -12.64 9.32 23.23
CA PRO A 144 -12.33 8.01 23.81
C PRO A 144 -13.23 6.88 23.29
N LYS A 145 -14.52 7.20 23.01
CA LYS A 145 -15.47 6.24 22.44
C LYS A 145 -15.12 5.85 21.01
N GLU A 146 -14.66 6.79 20.19
CA GLU A 146 -14.22 6.52 18.82
C GLU A 146 -12.95 5.66 18.81
N VAL A 147 -11.98 5.97 19.66
CA VAL A 147 -10.77 5.13 19.82
C VAL A 147 -11.15 3.73 20.29
N ALA A 148 -11.95 3.60 21.34
CA ALA A 148 -12.38 2.29 21.86
C ALA A 148 -13.23 1.48 20.86
N GLY A 149 -13.93 2.14 19.94
CA GLY A 149 -14.69 1.51 18.85
C GLY A 149 -13.84 1.06 17.65
N THR A 150 -12.54 1.38 17.66
CA THR A 150 -11.62 1.13 16.55
C THR A 150 -10.53 0.16 16.97
N THR A 151 -10.37 -0.93 16.22
CA THR A 151 -9.23 -1.84 16.36
C THR A 151 -8.11 -1.38 15.45
N VAL A 152 -6.90 -1.25 16.02
CA VAL A 152 -5.67 -0.98 15.29
C VAL A 152 -4.79 -2.23 15.34
N ILE A 153 -4.23 -2.61 14.19
CA ILE A 153 -3.32 -3.75 14.03
C ILE A 153 -1.99 -3.22 13.50
N ALA A 154 -0.92 -3.67 14.13
CA ALA A 154 0.47 -3.43 13.74
C ALA A 154 1.07 -4.67 13.05
N ILE A 155 1.79 -4.49 11.96
CA ILE A 155 2.46 -5.55 11.19
C ILE A 155 3.91 -5.11 10.98
N PRO A 156 4.91 -5.83 11.51
CA PRO A 156 6.32 -5.46 11.36
C PRO A 156 6.80 -5.68 9.91
N ILE A 157 7.79 -4.89 9.48
CA ILE A 157 8.39 -4.97 8.13
C ILE A 157 9.65 -5.87 8.12
N ASP A 158 9.92 -6.61 9.17
CA ASP A 158 11.15 -7.41 9.34
C ASP A 158 11.37 -8.45 8.24
N VAL A 159 10.30 -9.04 7.72
CA VAL A 159 10.33 -10.04 6.66
C VAL A 159 9.62 -9.49 5.43
N ALA A 160 10.36 -8.73 4.62
CA ALA A 160 9.80 -8.07 3.45
C ALA A 160 10.71 -8.17 2.23
N SER A 161 10.12 -8.03 1.05
CA SER A 161 10.82 -7.85 -0.21
C SER A 161 10.08 -6.92 -1.15
N ALA A 162 10.82 -6.07 -1.84
CA ALA A 162 10.32 -5.27 -2.96
C ALA A 162 10.63 -5.97 -4.28
N LYS A 163 9.77 -5.75 -5.27
CA LYS A 163 10.02 -6.14 -6.65
C LYS A 163 9.65 -5.01 -7.59
N VAL A 164 10.62 -4.60 -8.41
CA VAL A 164 10.49 -3.45 -9.29
C VAL A 164 10.81 -3.86 -10.73
N ARG A 165 9.99 -3.45 -11.67
CA ARG A 165 10.26 -3.51 -13.09
C ARG A 165 10.03 -2.16 -13.73
N THR A 166 11.03 -1.71 -14.47
CA THR A 166 11.01 -0.48 -15.28
C THR A 166 11.51 -0.78 -16.69
N GLY A 167 11.34 0.17 -17.59
CA GLY A 167 11.88 0.12 -18.94
C GLY A 167 10.96 -0.50 -19.99
N GLY A 168 11.46 -0.54 -21.22
CA GLY A 168 10.74 -0.97 -22.41
C GLY A 168 10.54 -2.48 -22.55
N PRO A 169 9.99 -2.91 -23.70
CA PRO A 169 9.90 -4.32 -24.07
C PRO A 169 11.30 -4.92 -24.30
N LEU A 170 11.37 -6.22 -24.08
CA LEU A 170 12.55 -7.04 -24.41
C LEU A 170 12.10 -8.09 -25.42
N ASP A 171 12.07 -7.68 -26.69
CA ASP A 171 11.68 -8.54 -27.79
C ASP A 171 12.79 -9.53 -28.13
N ASP A 172 12.42 -10.70 -28.63
CA ASP A 172 13.35 -11.64 -29.19
C ASP A 172 13.88 -11.13 -30.56
N ALA A 173 15.07 -11.58 -30.95
CA ALA A 173 15.72 -11.09 -32.15
C ALA A 173 14.85 -11.26 -33.42
N ASP A 174 14.12 -12.36 -33.50
CA ASP A 174 13.25 -12.69 -34.64
C ASP A 174 12.01 -11.76 -34.72
N ASP A 175 11.60 -11.18 -33.60
CA ASP A 175 10.47 -10.26 -33.55
C ASP A 175 10.86 -8.82 -33.94
N LEU A 176 12.14 -8.47 -33.95
CA LEU A 176 12.59 -7.08 -34.20
C LEU A 176 12.26 -6.58 -35.62
N GLU A 177 12.11 -7.45 -36.61
CA GLU A 177 11.72 -7.11 -37.97
C GLU A 177 10.19 -6.90 -38.13
N SER A 178 9.40 -7.25 -37.10
CA SER A 178 7.95 -7.06 -37.08
C SER A 178 7.56 -5.60 -37.22
N GLN A 179 6.49 -5.32 -37.98
CA GLN A 179 5.88 -3.97 -38.09
C GLN A 179 4.94 -3.65 -36.91
N ALA A 180 4.84 -4.54 -35.91
CA ALA A 180 4.03 -4.29 -34.71
C ALA A 180 4.66 -3.16 -33.89
N TRP A 181 3.82 -2.25 -33.41
CA TRP A 181 4.26 -1.18 -32.50
C TRP A 181 4.72 -1.79 -31.16
N ALA A 182 5.83 -1.28 -30.62
CA ALA A 182 6.35 -1.68 -29.31
C ALA A 182 6.78 -0.46 -28.50
N GLY A 183 6.54 -0.49 -27.20
CA GLY A 183 6.85 0.62 -26.30
C GLY A 183 6.20 0.47 -24.94
N VAL A 184 6.05 1.60 -24.23
CA VAL A 184 5.42 1.66 -22.91
C VAL A 184 4.28 2.66 -22.95
N VAL A 185 3.12 2.25 -22.43
CA VAL A 185 2.02 3.14 -22.08
C VAL A 185 2.10 3.43 -20.59
N PRO A 186 2.51 4.66 -20.17
CA PRO A 186 2.56 5.00 -18.75
C PRO A 186 1.17 4.97 -18.13
N ILE A 187 1.08 4.49 -16.88
CA ILE A 187 -0.14 4.52 -16.08
C ILE A 187 0.14 5.41 -14.86
N ARG A 188 -0.81 6.28 -14.54
CA ARG A 188 -0.73 7.18 -13.39
C ARG A 188 -2.06 7.21 -12.65
N LEU A 189 -1.98 7.27 -11.32
CA LEU A 189 -3.11 7.60 -10.46
C LEU A 189 -3.16 9.13 -10.32
N VAL A 190 -4.29 9.74 -10.68
CA VAL A 190 -4.48 11.19 -10.60
C VAL A 190 -5.69 11.51 -9.74
N ALA A 191 -5.66 12.63 -9.02
CA ALA A 191 -6.80 13.14 -8.28
C ALA A 191 -7.70 13.98 -9.20
N GLY A 192 -9.01 13.77 -9.12
CA GLY A 192 -9.99 14.68 -9.74
C GLY A 192 -10.18 15.96 -8.91
N ALA A 193 -10.94 16.91 -9.47
CA ALA A 193 -11.34 18.10 -8.72
C ALA A 193 -12.15 17.70 -7.47
N PRO A 194 -11.89 18.30 -6.29
CA PRO A 194 -12.66 18.03 -5.09
C PRO A 194 -14.14 18.38 -5.27
N VAL A 195 -15.01 17.49 -4.83
CA VAL A 195 -16.45 17.69 -4.85
C VAL A 195 -16.94 17.91 -3.41
N PRO A 196 -17.50 19.09 -3.09
CA PRO A 196 -18.00 19.36 -1.73
C PRO A 196 -19.19 18.46 -1.39
N SER A 197 -19.38 18.19 -0.11
CA SER A 197 -20.59 17.52 0.42
C SER A 197 -21.79 18.46 0.30
N ASP A 198 -22.99 17.92 0.05
CA ASP A 198 -24.23 18.68 -0.12
C ASP A 198 -24.61 19.47 1.15
N ASP A 199 -24.17 19.03 2.32
CA ASP A 199 -24.39 19.67 3.62
C ASP A 199 -23.25 20.60 4.08
N LEU A 200 -22.23 20.83 3.21
CA LEU A 200 -21.13 21.72 3.54
C LEU A 200 -21.64 23.17 3.65
N ALA A 201 -21.36 23.82 4.80
CA ALA A 201 -21.74 25.20 4.98
C ALA A 201 -21.10 26.14 3.96
N PRO A 202 -21.82 27.16 3.46
CA PRO A 202 -21.27 28.09 2.50
C PRO A 202 -20.00 28.79 2.98
N GLY A 203 -19.02 28.97 2.09
CA GLY A 203 -17.78 29.68 2.38
C GLY A 203 -16.67 28.84 3.02
N ILE A 204 -16.89 27.57 3.27
CA ILE A 204 -15.81 26.66 3.71
C ILE A 204 -14.93 26.32 2.49
N ALA A 205 -13.67 26.73 2.56
CA ALA A 205 -12.69 26.49 1.51
C ALA A 205 -12.16 25.04 1.55
N VAL A 206 -11.67 24.56 0.39
CA VAL A 206 -10.93 23.28 0.32
C VAL A 206 -9.68 23.39 1.20
N PRO A 207 -9.49 22.45 2.16
CA PRO A 207 -8.38 22.54 3.11
C PRO A 207 -7.03 22.18 2.47
N PRO A 208 -5.90 22.62 3.08
CA PRO A 208 -4.57 22.34 2.58
C PRO A 208 -4.27 20.85 2.38
N SER A 209 -4.78 19.97 3.24
CA SER A 209 -4.59 18.53 3.14
C SER A 209 -5.17 17.93 1.84
N VAL A 210 -6.33 18.42 1.39
CA VAL A 210 -6.95 17.98 0.13
C VAL A 210 -6.16 18.47 -1.08
N VAL A 211 -5.65 19.71 -1.03
CA VAL A 211 -4.75 20.26 -2.08
C VAL A 211 -3.45 19.46 -2.13
N ALA A 212 -2.87 19.12 -0.98
CA ALA A 212 -1.64 18.33 -0.90
C ALA A 212 -1.80 16.91 -1.45
N LEU A 213 -2.95 16.26 -1.26
CA LEU A 213 -3.23 14.96 -1.88
C LEU A 213 -3.21 15.05 -3.41
N ALA A 214 -3.88 16.05 -3.99
CA ALA A 214 -3.89 16.25 -5.45
C ALA A 214 -2.47 16.42 -5.97
N ALA A 215 -1.68 17.30 -5.35
CA ALA A 215 -0.29 17.55 -5.73
C ALA A 215 0.59 16.28 -5.59
N ARG A 216 0.37 15.46 -4.57
CA ARG A 216 1.09 14.19 -4.38
C ARG A 216 0.82 13.21 -5.52
N LEU A 217 -0.44 13.09 -5.95
CA LEU A 217 -0.83 12.15 -7.01
C LEU A 217 -0.48 12.64 -8.41
N ASP A 218 -0.40 13.96 -8.63
CA ASP A 218 -0.02 14.54 -9.93
C ASP A 218 1.49 14.45 -10.19
N ASN A 219 2.32 14.38 -9.13
CA ASN A 219 3.78 14.32 -9.20
C ASN A 219 4.35 12.88 -9.08
N GLY A 220 3.54 11.89 -8.83
CA GLY A 220 3.91 10.46 -8.72
C GLY A 220 3.62 9.72 -10.00
#